data_3a589c890447b18ce59cf5e6f919b93c
#
_entry.id   3a589c890447b18ce59cf5e6f919b93c
#
_cell.length_a   1.000
_cell.length_b   1.000
_cell.length_c   1.000
_cell.angle_alpha   90.00
_cell.angle_beta   90.00
_cell.angle_gamma   90.00
#
_symmetry.space_group_name_H-M   'P 1'
#
loop_
_entity.id
_entity.type
_entity.pdbx_description
1 polymer ?
#
loop_
_entity_poly.entity_id
_entity_poly.type
_entity_poly.pdbx_seq_one_letter_code
_entity_poly.pdbx_strand_id
1 'polypeptide(L)'
;RQRQMCIRDRVSPSTLTATIGKKASKTFDVVANITSDKLANGYEVKKVSLDETKVEVTSSEDIINQIDHVQAVLEGDSNLSEDYDGNLVLQAVSANGTVLASSISPAKVHAKINLRKLSKSVPVKVELTGDKASNVSNISYSFDRGHVTIVGSQEAMDKIDSITVPVDISQVTKDTSKTIDLKAEV
;
A
#
# COMPACT_ATOMS: atom_id res chain seq x y z
N ARG A 1 -24.11 -61.50 41.02
CA ARG A 1 -24.65 -60.11 41.09
C ARG A 1 -23.68 -59.18 40.42
N GLN A 2 -23.98 -58.80 39.15
CA GLN A 2 -23.29 -57.77 38.43
C GLN A 2 -23.75 -56.40 38.96
N ARG A 3 -22.80 -55.60 39.46
CA ARG A 3 -23.07 -54.19 39.74
C ARG A 3 -22.96 -53.39 38.44
N GLN A 4 -24.08 -52.92 38.00
CA GLN A 4 -24.15 -51.93 36.97
C GLN A 4 -23.63 -50.59 37.51
N MET A 5 -22.45 -50.20 37.01
CA MET A 5 -21.82 -48.92 37.33
C MET A 5 -22.46 -47.86 36.39
N CYS A 6 -23.35 -47.05 36.88
CA CYS A 6 -23.88 -45.89 36.13
C CYS A 6 -22.78 -44.83 36.05
N ILE A 7 -22.13 -44.76 34.88
CA ILE A 7 -21.28 -43.64 34.55
C ILE A 7 -22.19 -42.48 34.23
N ARG A 8 -22.33 -41.52 35.16
CA ARG A 8 -22.89 -40.22 34.89
C ARG A 8 -21.81 -39.38 34.23
N ASP A 9 -21.76 -39.42 32.91
CA ASP A 9 -20.98 -38.44 32.14
C ASP A 9 -21.68 -37.06 32.26
N ARG A 10 -20.98 -36.13 32.90
CA ARG A 10 -21.40 -34.73 32.91
C ARG A 10 -20.84 -34.10 31.64
N VAL A 11 -21.73 -33.81 30.69
CA VAL A 11 -21.43 -32.95 29.55
C VAL A 11 -21.40 -31.50 30.07
N SER A 12 -20.25 -30.86 29.96
CA SER A 12 -20.09 -29.42 30.28
C SER A 12 -19.62 -28.70 29.01
N PRO A 13 -20.33 -27.66 28.55
CA PRO A 13 -21.55 -27.07 29.14
C PRO A 13 -22.80 -27.90 28.89
N SER A 14 -23.71 -27.94 29.88
CA SER A 14 -24.97 -28.69 29.82
C SER A 14 -26.04 -28.03 28.95
N THR A 15 -25.79 -26.80 28.51
CA THR A 15 -26.66 -26.02 27.60
C THR A 15 -25.84 -25.43 26.47
N LEU A 16 -26.26 -25.71 25.25
CA LEU A 16 -25.76 -25.07 24.03
C LEU A 16 -26.82 -24.07 23.58
N THR A 17 -26.52 -22.80 23.62
CA THR A 17 -27.40 -21.77 23.07
C THR A 17 -27.09 -21.63 21.58
N ALA A 18 -28.00 -22.08 20.72
CA ALA A 18 -27.93 -21.82 19.29
C ALA A 18 -28.87 -20.66 18.97
N THR A 19 -28.33 -19.55 18.49
CA THR A 19 -29.13 -18.45 17.96
C THR A 19 -29.47 -18.76 16.51
N ILE A 20 -30.74 -19.02 16.23
CA ILE A 20 -31.24 -19.26 14.87
C ILE A 20 -31.83 -17.94 14.36
N GLY A 21 -31.10 -17.24 13.50
CA GLY A 21 -31.59 -16.07 12.80
C GLY A 21 -32.18 -16.44 11.43
N LYS A 22 -33.08 -15.62 10.90
CA LYS A 22 -33.52 -15.70 9.52
C LYS A 22 -32.31 -15.46 8.60
N LYS A 23 -32.06 -16.40 7.68
CA LYS A 23 -31.05 -16.24 6.64
C LYS A 23 -31.60 -15.33 5.54
N ALA A 24 -30.86 -14.32 5.18
CA ALA A 24 -31.17 -13.37 4.12
C ALA A 24 -30.02 -13.30 3.12
N SER A 25 -30.34 -13.04 1.88
CA SER A 25 -29.36 -12.76 0.82
C SER A 25 -29.62 -11.37 0.24
N LYS A 26 -28.54 -10.63 -0.02
CA LYS A 26 -28.61 -9.31 -0.65
C LYS A 26 -27.39 -9.10 -1.52
N THR A 27 -27.57 -8.40 -2.63
CA THR A 27 -26.48 -8.01 -3.53
C THR A 27 -25.84 -6.71 -3.04
N PHE A 28 -24.50 -6.69 -3.00
CA PHE A 28 -23.70 -5.53 -2.60
C PHE A 28 -22.69 -5.20 -3.70
N ASP A 29 -22.31 -3.93 -3.75
CA ASP A 29 -21.24 -3.46 -4.62
C ASP A 29 -19.87 -3.87 -4.04
N VAL A 30 -18.93 -4.21 -4.95
CA VAL A 30 -17.56 -4.57 -4.59
C VAL A 30 -16.66 -3.37 -4.78
N VAL A 31 -15.93 -3.01 -3.74
CA VAL A 31 -14.93 -1.93 -3.74
C VAL A 31 -13.54 -2.54 -3.54
N ALA A 32 -12.62 -2.26 -4.45
CA ALA A 32 -11.23 -2.70 -4.26
C ALA A 32 -10.55 -1.87 -3.16
N ASN A 33 -10.00 -2.55 -2.16
CA ASN A 33 -9.24 -1.94 -1.07
C ASN A 33 -7.81 -2.49 -1.07
N ILE A 34 -6.92 -1.78 -1.79
CA ILE A 34 -5.49 -2.11 -1.85
C ILE A 34 -4.75 -1.07 -1.03
N THR A 35 -4.32 -1.47 0.14
CA THR A 35 -3.61 -0.59 1.08
C THR A 35 -2.15 -0.42 0.69
N SER A 36 -1.52 0.69 1.08
CA SER A 36 -0.15 1.04 0.72
C SER A 36 0.90 0.05 1.25
N ASP A 37 0.60 -0.64 2.35
CA ASP A 37 1.44 -1.72 2.90
C ASP A 37 1.57 -2.94 1.99
N LYS A 38 0.67 -3.08 1.00
CA LYS A 38 0.73 -4.12 -0.03
C LYS A 38 1.57 -3.74 -1.24
N LEU A 39 2.06 -2.52 -1.30
CA LEU A 39 2.83 -1.99 -2.42
C LEU A 39 4.30 -1.83 -2.03
N ALA A 40 5.19 -2.04 -2.99
CA ALA A 40 6.60 -1.72 -2.83
C ALA A 40 6.80 -0.20 -2.70
N ASN A 41 7.86 0.19 -1.97
CA ASN A 41 8.19 1.60 -1.83
C ASN A 41 8.35 2.30 -3.19
N GLY A 42 7.69 3.45 -3.32
CA GLY A 42 7.74 4.21 -4.56
C GLY A 42 6.74 3.76 -5.63
N TYR A 43 5.76 2.94 -5.26
CA TYR A 43 4.67 2.56 -6.15
C TYR A 43 3.32 3.00 -5.59
N GLU A 44 2.40 3.27 -6.48
CA GLU A 44 0.99 3.52 -6.15
C GLU A 44 0.06 2.81 -7.14
N VAL A 45 -1.17 2.61 -6.72
CA VAL A 45 -2.20 2.05 -7.59
C VAL A 45 -2.65 3.13 -8.58
N LYS A 46 -2.46 2.87 -9.88
CA LYS A 46 -2.96 3.72 -10.97
C LYS A 46 -4.42 3.42 -11.29
N LYS A 47 -4.76 2.12 -11.35
CA LYS A 47 -6.10 1.65 -11.70
C LYS A 47 -6.31 0.24 -11.16
N VAL A 48 -7.52 -0.03 -10.66
CA VAL A 48 -8.01 -1.38 -10.39
C VAL A 48 -9.17 -1.67 -11.32
N SER A 49 -9.17 -2.84 -11.92
CA SER A 49 -10.28 -3.35 -12.72
C SER A 49 -10.71 -4.69 -12.10
N LEU A 50 -12.00 -4.82 -11.77
CA LEU A 50 -12.61 -6.04 -11.26
C LEU A 50 -13.47 -6.66 -12.36
N ASP A 51 -13.48 -7.98 -12.49
CA ASP A 51 -14.33 -8.68 -13.44
C ASP A 51 -15.79 -8.65 -12.98
N GLU A 52 -16.02 -8.68 -11.65
CA GLU A 52 -17.34 -8.55 -11.04
C GLU A 52 -17.37 -7.39 -10.05
N THR A 53 -18.33 -6.50 -10.23
CA THR A 53 -18.53 -5.33 -9.37
C THR A 53 -19.67 -5.48 -8.38
N LYS A 54 -20.41 -6.61 -8.44
CA LYS A 54 -21.54 -6.93 -7.56
C LYS A 54 -21.49 -8.39 -7.18
N VAL A 55 -21.76 -8.67 -5.90
CA VAL A 55 -21.75 -10.02 -5.35
C VAL A 55 -22.91 -10.24 -4.41
N GLU A 56 -23.35 -11.50 -4.31
CA GLU A 56 -24.40 -11.88 -3.36
C GLU A 56 -23.79 -12.23 -2.02
N VAL A 57 -24.29 -11.60 -0.98
CA VAL A 57 -23.92 -11.87 0.41
C VAL A 57 -25.09 -12.52 1.14
N THR A 58 -24.81 -13.64 1.79
CA THR A 58 -25.78 -14.37 2.58
C THR A 58 -25.35 -14.44 4.03
N SER A 59 -26.20 -13.99 4.94
CA SER A 59 -25.99 -14.04 6.40
C SER A 59 -27.32 -13.96 7.13
N SER A 60 -27.29 -13.77 8.46
CA SER A 60 -28.48 -13.40 9.21
C SER A 60 -28.97 -12.00 8.80
N GLU A 61 -30.28 -11.76 8.90
CA GLU A 61 -30.88 -10.47 8.53
C GLU A 61 -30.24 -9.30 9.30
N ASP A 62 -29.90 -9.49 10.55
CA ASP A 62 -29.23 -8.47 11.40
C ASP A 62 -27.84 -8.11 10.86
N ILE A 63 -27.08 -9.09 10.37
CA ILE A 63 -25.75 -8.86 9.79
C ILE A 63 -25.89 -8.20 8.41
N ILE A 64 -26.80 -8.68 7.56
CA ILE A 64 -27.05 -8.08 6.24
C ILE A 64 -27.37 -6.59 6.33
N ASN A 65 -28.13 -6.19 7.35
CA ASN A 65 -28.50 -4.79 7.57
C ASN A 65 -27.34 -3.91 8.08
N GLN A 66 -26.26 -4.51 8.60
CA GLN A 66 -25.05 -3.82 9.05
C GLN A 66 -24.00 -3.69 7.94
N ILE A 67 -24.12 -4.46 6.85
CA ILE A 67 -23.18 -4.42 5.74
C ILE A 67 -23.42 -3.13 4.95
N ASP A 68 -22.36 -2.35 4.78
CA ASP A 68 -22.33 -1.17 3.92
C ASP A 68 -21.93 -1.57 2.48
N HIS A 69 -20.80 -2.25 2.34
CA HIS A 69 -20.30 -2.74 1.05
C HIS A 69 -19.44 -4.00 1.22
N VAL A 70 -19.03 -4.58 0.10
CA VAL A 70 -18.05 -5.67 0.08
C VAL A 70 -16.73 -5.11 -0.43
N GLN A 71 -15.67 -5.32 0.34
CA GLN A 71 -14.32 -4.95 -0.09
C GLN A 71 -13.58 -6.16 -0.69
N ALA A 72 -12.85 -5.91 -1.77
CA ALA A 72 -11.91 -6.85 -2.36
C ALA A 72 -10.50 -6.53 -1.87
N VAL A 73 -9.88 -7.46 -1.14
CA VAL A 73 -8.56 -7.27 -0.51
C VAL A 73 -7.54 -8.26 -1.06
N LEU A 74 -6.29 -7.81 -1.12
CA LEU A 74 -5.17 -8.67 -1.46
C LEU A 74 -4.74 -9.45 -0.22
N GLU A 75 -4.77 -10.79 -0.32
CA GLU A 75 -4.44 -11.69 0.78
C GLU A 75 -2.92 -11.88 0.92
N GLY A 76 -2.46 -12.01 2.16
CA GLY A 76 -1.05 -12.28 2.49
C GLY A 76 -0.16 -11.03 2.52
N ASP A 77 1.13 -11.27 2.77
CA ASP A 77 2.16 -10.23 2.74
C ASP A 77 2.63 -10.03 1.30
N SER A 78 2.05 -9.06 0.63
CA SER A 78 2.39 -8.70 -0.73
C SER A 78 3.23 -7.44 -0.75
N ASN A 79 4.20 -7.38 -1.65
CA ASN A 79 5.05 -6.21 -1.89
C ASN A 79 5.06 -5.97 -3.41
N LEU A 80 3.94 -5.46 -3.93
CA LEU A 80 3.72 -5.32 -5.35
C LEU A 80 4.61 -4.23 -5.94
N SER A 81 5.46 -4.60 -6.88
CA SER A 81 6.32 -3.70 -7.66
C SER A 81 6.01 -3.71 -9.16
N GLU A 82 5.07 -4.57 -9.57
CA GLU A 82 4.62 -4.75 -10.95
C GLU A 82 3.10 -4.86 -10.97
N ASP A 83 2.51 -4.74 -12.15
CA ASP A 83 1.08 -4.93 -12.35
C ASP A 83 0.66 -6.32 -11.85
N TYR A 84 -0.42 -6.37 -11.09
CA TYR A 84 -0.96 -7.60 -10.54
C TYR A 84 -2.17 -8.06 -11.35
N ASP A 85 -2.20 -9.34 -11.69
CA ASP A 85 -3.32 -10.01 -12.36
C ASP A 85 -3.64 -11.28 -11.59
N GLY A 86 -4.75 -11.28 -10.84
CA GLY A 86 -5.10 -12.41 -9.98
C GLY A 86 -6.36 -12.19 -9.15
N ASN A 87 -6.58 -13.06 -8.17
CA ASN A 87 -7.80 -13.05 -7.38
C ASN A 87 -7.64 -12.27 -6.08
N LEU A 88 -8.62 -11.44 -5.78
CA LEU A 88 -8.81 -10.77 -4.49
C LEU A 88 -9.85 -11.49 -3.66
N VAL A 89 -9.67 -11.53 -2.36
CA VAL A 89 -10.62 -12.10 -1.40
C VAL A 89 -11.67 -11.06 -1.04
N LEU A 90 -12.92 -11.50 -0.99
CA LEU A 90 -14.04 -10.63 -0.67
C LEU A 90 -14.39 -10.69 0.82
N GLN A 91 -14.61 -9.52 1.39
CA GLN A 91 -15.00 -9.34 2.80
C GLN A 91 -16.16 -8.36 2.89
N ALA A 92 -17.22 -8.72 3.59
CA ALA A 92 -18.31 -7.81 3.88
C ALA A 92 -17.92 -6.91 5.05
N VAL A 93 -18.08 -5.60 4.89
CA VAL A 93 -17.73 -4.62 5.90
C VAL A 93 -18.89 -3.70 6.22
N SER A 94 -18.95 -3.27 7.46
CA SER A 94 -19.88 -2.26 7.94
C SER A 94 -19.36 -0.84 7.64
N ALA A 95 -20.21 0.15 7.81
CA ALA A 95 -19.87 1.56 7.59
C ALA A 95 -18.65 2.06 8.41
N ASN A 96 -18.32 1.41 9.52
CA ASN A 96 -17.15 1.72 10.34
C ASN A 96 -15.90 0.87 9.98
N GLY A 97 -15.95 0.09 8.89
CA GLY A 97 -14.84 -0.73 8.41
C GLY A 97 -14.66 -2.08 9.13
N THR A 98 -15.60 -2.49 9.99
CA THR A 98 -15.54 -3.79 10.66
C THR A 98 -15.94 -4.91 9.72
N VAL A 99 -15.10 -5.96 9.63
CA VAL A 99 -15.40 -7.17 8.84
C VAL A 99 -16.50 -7.98 9.53
N LEU A 100 -17.55 -8.31 8.79
CA LEU A 100 -18.72 -9.04 9.28
C LEU A 100 -18.71 -10.49 8.76
N ALA A 101 -19.03 -11.43 9.65
CA ALA A 101 -19.11 -12.84 9.30
C ALA A 101 -20.30 -13.11 8.35
N SER A 102 -20.00 -13.44 7.11
CA SER A 102 -20.99 -13.68 6.06
C SER A 102 -20.47 -14.66 5.01
N SER A 103 -21.38 -15.27 4.27
CA SER A 103 -21.05 -16.08 3.10
C SER A 103 -21.19 -15.22 1.85
N ILE A 104 -20.11 -15.02 1.11
CA ILE A 104 -20.08 -14.23 -0.11
C ILE A 104 -19.94 -15.16 -1.31
N SER A 105 -20.73 -14.96 -2.34
CA SER A 105 -20.67 -15.74 -3.56
C SER A 105 -20.57 -14.82 -4.80
N PRO A 106 -19.47 -14.95 -5.59
CA PRO A 106 -18.27 -15.76 -5.35
C PRO A 106 -17.44 -15.25 -4.17
N ALA A 107 -16.65 -16.09 -3.54
CA ALA A 107 -15.78 -15.69 -2.41
C ALA A 107 -14.53 -14.89 -2.82
N LYS A 108 -14.18 -14.93 -4.09
CA LYS A 108 -13.04 -14.22 -4.69
C LYS A 108 -13.48 -13.61 -6.01
N VAL A 109 -12.88 -12.47 -6.35
CA VAL A 109 -13.07 -11.79 -7.63
C VAL A 109 -11.72 -11.64 -8.32
N HIS A 110 -11.71 -11.86 -9.64
CA HIS A 110 -10.52 -11.60 -10.44
C HIS A 110 -10.31 -10.11 -10.62
N ALA A 111 -9.08 -9.65 -10.42
CA ALA A 111 -8.73 -8.24 -10.48
C ALA A 111 -7.43 -8.01 -11.22
N LYS A 112 -7.38 -6.91 -11.97
CA LYS A 112 -6.18 -6.36 -12.57
C LYS A 112 -5.85 -5.05 -11.88
N ILE A 113 -4.68 -5.00 -11.24
CA ILE A 113 -4.18 -3.83 -10.53
C ILE A 113 -3.01 -3.28 -11.34
N ASN A 114 -3.18 -2.11 -11.94
CA ASN A 114 -2.08 -1.43 -12.61
C ASN A 114 -1.39 -0.50 -11.63
N LEU A 115 -0.07 -0.60 -11.57
CA LEU A 115 0.78 0.21 -10.72
C LEU A 115 1.50 1.29 -11.53
N ARG A 116 1.92 2.35 -10.84
CA ARG A 116 2.85 3.34 -11.38
C ARG A 116 3.90 3.69 -10.34
N LYS A 117 5.11 4.02 -10.82
CA LYS A 117 6.17 4.55 -9.95
C LYS A 117 5.86 5.99 -9.60
N LEU A 118 5.96 6.30 -8.33
CA LEU A 118 5.97 7.68 -7.85
C LEU A 118 7.32 8.31 -8.17
N SER A 119 7.31 9.46 -8.84
CA SER A 119 8.53 10.20 -9.16
C SER A 119 8.29 11.71 -9.06
N LYS A 120 9.29 12.42 -8.56
CA LYS A 120 9.29 13.88 -8.44
C LYS A 120 10.53 14.44 -9.12
N SER A 121 10.38 15.48 -9.93
CA SER A 121 11.50 16.22 -10.47
C SER A 121 11.88 17.33 -9.49
N VAL A 122 13.13 17.33 -9.03
CA VAL A 122 13.65 18.31 -8.08
C VAL A 122 14.84 19.05 -8.66
N PRO A 123 14.98 20.36 -8.37
CA PRO A 123 16.13 21.14 -8.82
C PRO A 123 17.40 20.71 -8.08
N VAL A 124 18.51 20.75 -8.78
CA VAL A 124 19.85 20.57 -8.22
C VAL A 124 20.39 21.94 -7.85
N LYS A 125 20.88 22.09 -6.62
CA LYS A 125 21.59 23.25 -6.12
C LYS A 125 23.05 22.89 -5.85
N VAL A 126 23.97 23.79 -6.15
CA VAL A 126 25.38 23.64 -5.76
C VAL A 126 25.63 24.46 -4.52
N GLU A 127 26.27 23.84 -3.57
CA GLU A 127 26.86 24.50 -2.41
C GLU A 127 28.37 24.49 -2.58
N LEU A 128 28.95 25.69 -2.75
CA LEU A 128 30.40 25.83 -2.86
C LEU A 128 31.02 25.79 -1.47
N THR A 129 31.93 24.85 -1.27
CA THR A 129 32.65 24.64 0.01
C THR A 129 34.13 24.84 -0.18
N GLY A 130 34.82 25.19 0.91
CA GLY A 130 36.26 25.50 0.89
C GLY A 130 36.60 26.95 0.51
N ASP A 131 37.81 27.34 0.78
CA ASP A 131 38.30 28.69 0.49
C ASP A 131 38.73 28.81 -0.96
N LYS A 132 38.31 29.90 -1.60
CA LYS A 132 38.70 30.23 -2.96
C LYS A 132 40.22 30.44 -3.08
N ALA A 133 40.84 29.81 -4.07
CA ALA A 133 42.28 30.03 -4.35
C ALA A 133 42.58 31.51 -4.65
N SER A 134 43.72 32.02 -4.16
CA SER A 134 44.08 33.43 -4.20
C SER A 134 44.15 34.03 -5.61
N ASN A 135 44.36 33.18 -6.62
CA ASN A 135 44.47 33.57 -8.04
C ASN A 135 43.14 33.53 -8.78
N VAL A 136 42.01 33.20 -8.11
CA VAL A 136 40.67 33.09 -8.72
C VAL A 136 39.83 34.28 -8.29
N SER A 137 39.43 35.13 -9.25
CA SER A 137 38.64 36.33 -8.99
C SER A 137 37.14 35.99 -8.82
N ASN A 138 36.58 35.25 -9.75
CA ASN A 138 35.17 34.87 -9.76
C ASN A 138 35.01 33.37 -10.04
N ILE A 139 33.96 32.76 -9.45
CA ILE A 139 33.54 31.39 -9.73
C ILE A 139 32.13 31.43 -10.26
N SER A 140 31.94 30.86 -11.42
CA SER A 140 30.62 30.58 -11.98
C SER A 140 30.51 29.08 -12.26
N TYR A 141 29.28 28.56 -12.18
CA TYR A 141 29.02 27.17 -12.49
C TYR A 141 27.79 27.04 -13.38
N SER A 142 27.78 25.99 -14.18
CA SER A 142 26.64 25.61 -14.99
C SER A 142 26.40 24.11 -14.86
N PHE A 143 25.18 23.71 -15.08
CA PHE A 143 24.80 22.29 -15.08
C PHE A 143 24.48 21.83 -16.49
N ASP A 144 24.82 20.61 -16.77
CA ASP A 144 24.29 19.89 -17.91
C ASP A 144 22.77 19.64 -17.75
N ARG A 145 22.36 19.31 -16.50
CA ARG A 145 20.95 19.14 -16.13
C ARG A 145 20.65 19.84 -14.81
N GLY A 146 19.76 20.82 -14.85
CA GLY A 146 19.36 21.56 -13.65
C GLY A 146 18.34 20.86 -12.76
N HIS A 147 17.78 19.72 -13.21
CA HIS A 147 16.77 18.94 -12.48
C HIS A 147 17.10 17.46 -12.57
N VAL A 148 16.79 16.73 -11.50
CA VAL A 148 16.87 15.27 -11.42
C VAL A 148 15.55 14.68 -10.99
N THR A 149 15.28 13.46 -11.45
CA THR A 149 14.08 12.72 -11.05
C THR A 149 14.42 11.80 -9.90
N ILE A 150 13.74 11.99 -8.78
CA ILE A 150 13.81 11.09 -7.62
C ILE A 150 12.61 10.12 -7.66
N VAL A 151 12.83 8.92 -7.16
CA VAL A 151 11.80 7.88 -7.03
C VAL A 151 11.80 7.40 -5.58
N GLY A 152 10.65 7.35 -4.98
CA GLY A 152 10.53 6.96 -3.57
C GLY A 152 9.09 6.97 -3.09
N SER A 153 8.88 6.76 -1.80
CA SER A 153 7.56 6.92 -1.19
C SER A 153 7.11 8.39 -1.24
N GLN A 154 5.80 8.62 -1.24
CA GLN A 154 5.25 9.98 -1.24
C GLN A 154 5.82 10.81 -0.07
N GLU A 155 5.86 10.22 1.13
CA GLU A 155 6.37 10.90 2.33
C GLU A 155 7.84 11.31 2.21
N ALA A 156 8.68 10.47 1.59
CA ALA A 156 10.09 10.79 1.35
C ALA A 156 10.23 11.91 0.32
N MET A 157 9.46 11.85 -0.77
CA MET A 157 9.50 12.87 -1.82
C MET A 157 8.96 14.23 -1.36
N ASP A 158 7.98 14.25 -0.46
CA ASP A 158 7.41 15.50 0.07
C ASP A 158 8.42 16.26 0.96
N LYS A 159 9.38 15.55 1.54
CA LYS A 159 10.46 16.15 2.35
C LYS A 159 11.62 16.68 1.51
N ILE A 160 11.70 16.32 0.23
CA ILE A 160 12.82 16.70 -0.65
C ILE A 160 12.34 17.76 -1.64
N ASP A 161 12.75 19.00 -1.44
CA ASP A 161 12.46 20.12 -2.33
C ASP A 161 13.59 20.44 -3.30
N SER A 162 14.83 20.09 -2.97
CA SER A 162 16.00 20.24 -3.82
C SER A 162 17.10 19.28 -3.39
N ILE A 163 17.98 18.94 -4.32
CA ILE A 163 19.20 18.18 -4.01
C ILE A 163 20.37 19.16 -3.98
N THR A 164 21.05 19.25 -2.83
CA THR A 164 22.23 20.08 -2.67
C THR A 164 23.47 19.25 -2.89
N VAL A 165 24.32 19.71 -3.79
CA VAL A 165 25.58 19.05 -4.13
C VAL A 165 26.74 19.91 -3.61
N PRO A 166 27.47 19.48 -2.59
CA PRO A 166 28.63 20.20 -2.11
C PRO A 166 29.78 20.06 -3.13
N VAL A 167 30.35 21.18 -3.53
CA VAL A 167 31.50 21.23 -4.43
C VAL A 167 32.64 21.99 -3.73
N ASP A 168 33.71 21.27 -3.41
CA ASP A 168 34.92 21.88 -2.88
C ASP A 168 35.68 22.65 -3.96
N ILE A 169 35.82 23.94 -3.75
CA ILE A 169 36.48 24.87 -4.67
C ILE A 169 37.94 25.17 -4.30
N SER A 170 38.44 24.64 -3.20
CA SER A 170 39.80 24.92 -2.70
C SER A 170 40.91 24.54 -3.68
N GLN A 171 40.66 23.57 -4.54
CA GLN A 171 41.59 23.07 -5.57
C GLN A 171 41.32 23.62 -6.98
N VAL A 172 40.28 24.46 -7.13
CA VAL A 172 39.88 25.00 -8.43
C VAL A 172 40.74 26.23 -8.77
N THR A 173 41.69 26.08 -9.69
CA THR A 173 42.57 27.14 -10.16
C THR A 173 42.37 27.52 -11.62
N LYS A 174 41.56 26.74 -12.35
CA LYS A 174 41.24 26.92 -13.76
C LYS A 174 39.86 26.30 -14.05
N ASP A 175 39.32 26.54 -15.24
CA ASP A 175 38.11 25.92 -15.69
C ASP A 175 38.19 24.40 -15.57
N THR A 176 37.25 23.84 -14.84
CA THR A 176 37.21 22.39 -14.53
C THR A 176 35.82 21.86 -14.69
N SER A 177 35.68 20.74 -15.40
CA SER A 177 34.45 19.93 -15.44
C SER A 177 34.55 18.78 -14.44
N LYS A 178 33.55 18.60 -13.59
CA LYS A 178 33.47 17.49 -12.65
C LYS A 178 32.15 16.79 -12.80
N THR A 179 32.21 15.47 -13.03
CA THR A 179 31.01 14.63 -12.98
C THR A 179 30.78 14.19 -11.54
N ILE A 180 29.58 14.38 -11.05
CA ILE A 180 29.17 14.00 -9.70
C ILE A 180 28.03 13.03 -9.82
N ASP A 181 28.23 11.81 -9.30
CA ASP A 181 27.17 10.81 -9.21
C ASP A 181 26.25 11.17 -8.02
N LEU A 182 25.01 11.49 -8.35
CA LEU A 182 23.99 11.77 -7.37
C LEU A 182 23.40 10.45 -6.85
N LYS A 183 23.90 9.97 -5.72
CA LYS A 183 23.24 8.91 -4.95
C LYS A 183 22.41 9.56 -3.86
N ALA A 184 21.10 9.48 -3.95
CA ALA A 184 20.23 9.85 -2.85
C ALA A 184 20.28 8.69 -1.83
N GLU A 185 20.94 8.90 -0.71
CA GLU A 185 20.71 8.12 0.50
C GLU A 185 19.56 8.80 1.25
N VAL A 186 18.41 8.10 1.33
CA VAL A 186 17.24 8.52 2.09
C VAL A 186 17.10 7.64 3.33
#